data_d9d7982a1d19b3535e3ec2c172e9ca12
#
_entry.id   d9d7982a1d19b3535e3ec2c172e9ca12
#
_cell.length_a   1.000
_cell.length_b   1.000
_cell.length_c   1.000
_cell.angle_alpha   90.00
_cell.angle_beta   90.00
_cell.angle_gamma   90.00
#
_symmetry.space_group_name_H-M   'P 1'
#
loop_
_entity.id
_entity.type
_entity.pdbx_description
1 polymer ?
#
loop_
_entity_poly.entity_id
_entity_poly.type
_entity_poly.pdbx_seq_one_letter_code
_entity_poly.pdbx_strand_id
1 'polypeptide(L)'
;MNVYTVYADVKEGIDARTFVANMRLFLDKLPTMHAYRITRMKLGFRSMDLPEFRIDMEFETMQALDDAMAHVVSNVNDIETEHVGFNQWVDGETIQHFLYRDYPD
;
A
#
# COMPACT_ATOMS: atom_id res chain seq x y z
N MET A 1 1.97 -11.83 -13.00
CA MET A 1 1.43 -11.04 -11.87
C MET A 1 2.06 -9.66 -11.86
N ASN A 2 1.28 -8.65 -11.66
CA ASN A 2 1.76 -7.28 -11.49
C ASN A 2 1.70 -6.94 -9.99
N VAL A 3 2.78 -6.37 -9.46
CA VAL A 3 2.89 -6.05 -8.03
C VAL A 3 3.08 -4.55 -7.88
N TYR A 4 2.06 -3.90 -7.32
CA TYR A 4 2.14 -2.48 -6.98
C TYR A 4 2.64 -2.37 -5.55
N THR A 5 3.85 -1.82 -5.40
CA THR A 5 4.55 -1.76 -4.13
C THR A 5 4.61 -0.32 -3.63
N VAL A 6 4.23 -0.13 -2.37
CA VAL A 6 4.32 1.17 -1.70
C VAL A 6 5.23 1.03 -0.48
N TYR A 7 6.20 1.93 -0.37
CA TYR A 7 7.01 2.10 0.83
C TYR A 7 6.59 3.36 1.54
N ALA A 8 6.51 3.32 2.86
CA ALA A 8 6.15 4.49 3.65
C ALA A 8 6.62 4.38 5.09
N ASP A 9 6.97 5.53 5.70
CA ASP A 9 7.16 5.65 7.13
C ASP A 9 5.90 6.26 7.75
N VAL A 10 5.61 5.86 8.98
CA VAL A 10 4.54 6.42 9.79
C VAL A 10 5.10 7.62 10.55
N LYS A 11 4.31 8.67 10.68
CA LYS A 11 4.69 9.86 11.44
C LYS A 11 5.01 9.50 12.89
N GLU A 12 5.91 10.26 13.50
CA GLU A 12 6.28 10.09 14.90
C GLU A 12 5.03 10.17 15.80
N GLY A 13 4.97 9.30 16.79
CA GLY A 13 3.86 9.26 17.73
C GLY A 13 2.65 8.46 17.29
N ILE A 14 2.62 7.98 16.04
CA ILE A 14 1.53 7.16 15.54
C ILE A 14 1.78 5.69 15.89
N ASP A 15 0.79 5.03 16.47
CA ASP A 15 0.87 3.60 16.78
C ASP A 15 0.83 2.77 15.48
N ALA A 16 1.88 2.00 15.24
CA ALA A 16 2.02 1.18 14.05
C ALA A 16 0.89 0.14 13.92
N ARG A 17 0.44 -0.43 15.03
CA ARG A 17 -0.65 -1.42 15.01
C ARG A 17 -1.95 -0.81 14.53
N THR A 18 -2.27 0.39 15.00
CA THR A 18 -3.47 1.12 14.58
C THR A 18 -3.38 1.49 13.10
N PHE A 19 -2.23 1.96 12.66
CA PHE A 19 -1.98 2.29 11.26
C PHE A 19 -2.21 1.06 10.36
N VAL A 20 -1.58 -0.07 10.69
CA VAL A 20 -1.71 -1.30 9.88
C VAL A 20 -3.14 -1.82 9.90
N ALA A 21 -3.83 -1.78 11.05
CA ALA A 21 -5.22 -2.23 11.14
C ALA A 21 -6.14 -1.41 10.22
N ASN A 22 -5.97 -0.09 10.19
CA ASN A 22 -6.76 0.78 9.30
C ASN A 22 -6.40 0.57 7.83
N MET A 23 -5.13 0.36 7.54
CA MET A 23 -4.70 0.04 6.17
C MET A 23 -5.33 -1.26 5.68
N ARG A 24 -5.42 -2.29 6.53
CA ARG A 24 -6.06 -3.55 6.17
C ARG A 24 -7.55 -3.37 5.87
N LEU A 25 -8.25 -2.53 6.63
CA LEU A 25 -9.66 -2.21 6.34
C LEU A 25 -9.81 -1.64 4.94
N PHE A 26 -8.91 -0.74 4.55
CA PHE A 26 -8.89 -0.16 3.21
C PHE A 26 -8.57 -1.22 2.14
N LEU A 27 -7.49 -1.98 2.33
CA LEU A 27 -7.03 -2.96 1.36
C LEU A 27 -8.06 -4.07 1.14
N ASP A 28 -8.74 -4.51 2.20
CA ASP A 28 -9.76 -5.54 2.12
C ASP A 28 -10.99 -5.12 1.30
N LYS A 29 -11.17 -3.81 1.09
CA LYS A 29 -12.25 -3.27 0.26
C LYS A 29 -11.89 -3.07 -1.20
N LEU A 30 -10.61 -3.21 -1.57
CA LEU A 30 -10.17 -3.03 -2.96
C LEU A 30 -10.65 -4.20 -3.81
N PRO A 31 -11.40 -3.92 -4.90
CA PRO A 31 -11.84 -4.98 -5.80
C PRO A 31 -10.70 -5.39 -6.74
N THR A 32 -10.83 -6.53 -7.37
CA THR A 32 -9.94 -7.02 -8.44
C THR A 32 -8.51 -7.30 -8.01
N MET A 33 -8.17 -7.07 -6.76
CA MET A 33 -6.85 -7.38 -6.22
C MET A 33 -6.77 -8.87 -5.89
N HIS A 34 -5.68 -9.52 -6.33
CA HIS A 34 -5.46 -10.95 -6.08
C HIS A 34 -5.07 -11.20 -4.63
N ALA A 35 -4.11 -10.44 -4.13
CA ALA A 35 -3.59 -10.58 -2.77
C ALA A 35 -2.81 -9.32 -2.38
N TYR A 36 -2.59 -9.12 -1.09
CA TYR A 36 -1.69 -8.09 -0.61
C TYR A 36 -0.87 -8.62 0.56
N ARG A 37 0.23 -7.91 0.82
CA ARG A 37 1.12 -8.24 1.93
C ARG A 37 1.66 -6.95 2.53
N ILE A 38 1.64 -6.85 3.86
CA ILE A 38 2.23 -5.73 4.59
C ILE A 38 3.43 -6.29 5.35
N THR A 39 4.60 -5.70 5.12
CA THR A 39 5.83 -6.09 5.83
C THR A 39 6.47 -4.87 6.46
N ARG A 40 7.22 -5.12 7.52
CA ARG A 40 7.98 -4.11 8.25
C ARG A 40 9.44 -4.49 8.20
N MET A 41 10.31 -3.54 7.88
CA MET A 41 11.75 -3.79 7.84
C MET A 41 12.27 -4.17 9.22
N LYS A 42 12.98 -5.29 9.30
CA LYS A 42 13.64 -5.74 10.51
C LYS A 42 15.13 -5.43 10.48
N LEU A 43 15.77 -5.53 9.32
CA LEU A 43 17.19 -5.38 9.18
C LEU A 43 17.55 -4.96 7.76
N GLY A 44 18.34 -3.89 7.62
CA GLY A 44 18.85 -3.42 6.35
C GLY A 44 20.35 -3.65 6.27
N PHE A 45 20.83 -4.16 5.12
CA PHE A 45 22.24 -4.46 4.90
C PHE A 45 22.94 -3.48 3.96
N ARG A 46 22.23 -2.49 3.45
CA ARG A 46 22.78 -1.50 2.54
C ARG A 46 22.62 -0.11 3.13
N SER A 47 23.47 0.80 2.70
CA SER A 47 23.43 2.20 3.15
C SER A 47 22.27 2.99 2.57
N MET A 48 21.42 2.37 1.76
CA MET A 48 20.25 3.01 1.20
C MET A 48 19.10 2.97 2.21
N ASP A 49 18.58 4.13 2.57
CA ASP A 49 17.45 4.22 3.47
C ASP A 49 16.15 3.90 2.74
N LEU A 50 15.50 2.82 3.14
CA LEU A 50 14.15 2.51 2.71
C LEU A 50 13.19 2.76 3.86
N PRO A 51 11.97 3.22 3.59
CA PRO A 51 10.95 3.34 4.62
C PRO A 51 10.67 2.03 5.33
N GLU A 52 10.13 2.13 6.55
CA GLU A 52 9.91 0.99 7.43
C GLU A 52 8.89 0.00 6.92
N PHE A 53 7.76 0.51 6.38
CA PHE A 53 6.67 -0.33 5.91
C PHE A 53 6.72 -0.53 4.41
N ARG A 54 6.40 -1.75 3.99
CA ARG A 54 6.25 -2.09 2.58
C ARG A 54 4.91 -2.79 2.39
N ILE A 55 4.14 -2.29 1.44
CA ILE A 55 2.85 -2.86 1.06
C ILE A 55 2.95 -3.34 -0.37
N ASP A 56 2.77 -4.63 -0.60
CA ASP A 56 2.72 -5.23 -1.92
C ASP A 56 1.29 -5.59 -2.24
N MET A 57 0.79 -5.12 -3.38
CA MET A 57 -0.56 -5.40 -3.87
C MET A 57 -0.45 -6.10 -5.22
N GLU A 58 -0.95 -7.32 -5.30
CA GLU A 58 -0.84 -8.15 -6.49
C GLU A 58 -2.11 -8.07 -7.35
N PHE A 59 -1.92 -7.84 -8.64
CA PHE A 59 -2.99 -7.80 -9.64
C PHE A 59 -2.63 -8.68 -10.82
N GLU A 60 -3.57 -9.49 -11.29
CA GLU A 60 -3.32 -10.39 -12.43
C GLU A 60 -3.08 -9.62 -13.72
N THR A 61 -3.78 -8.48 -13.89
CA THR A 61 -3.69 -7.64 -15.08
C THR A 61 -3.57 -6.18 -14.71
N MET A 62 -3.08 -5.36 -15.63
CA MET A 62 -3.07 -3.90 -15.45
C MET A 62 -4.49 -3.34 -15.37
N GLN A 63 -5.44 -3.94 -16.08
CA GLN A 63 -6.84 -3.52 -16.00
C GLN A 63 -7.39 -3.73 -14.60
N ALA A 64 -7.02 -4.83 -13.93
CA ALA A 64 -7.44 -5.07 -12.55
C ALA A 64 -6.92 -3.99 -11.59
N LEU A 65 -5.67 -3.52 -11.80
CA LEU A 65 -5.10 -2.41 -11.04
C LEU A 65 -5.88 -1.13 -11.30
N ASP A 66 -6.13 -0.81 -12.58
CA ASP A 66 -6.86 0.40 -12.95
C ASP A 66 -8.27 0.41 -12.36
N ASP A 67 -8.96 -0.73 -12.38
CA ASP A 67 -10.29 -0.87 -11.81
C ASP A 67 -10.28 -0.64 -10.30
N ALA A 68 -9.28 -1.15 -9.59
CA ALA A 68 -9.15 -0.93 -8.16
C ALA A 68 -8.93 0.56 -7.83
N MET A 69 -8.06 1.24 -8.59
CA MET A 69 -7.82 2.66 -8.41
C MET A 69 -9.05 3.51 -8.69
N ALA A 70 -9.79 3.18 -9.76
CA ALA A 70 -11.04 3.86 -10.09
C ALA A 70 -12.08 3.70 -8.98
N HIS A 71 -12.12 2.53 -8.36
CA HIS A 71 -13.02 2.25 -7.24
C HIS A 71 -12.73 3.16 -6.04
N VAL A 72 -11.45 3.37 -5.71
CA VAL A 72 -11.04 4.28 -4.64
C VAL A 72 -11.51 5.70 -4.91
N VAL A 73 -11.30 6.19 -6.14
CA VAL A 73 -11.70 7.53 -6.54
C VAL A 73 -13.22 7.71 -6.46
N SER A 74 -13.99 6.65 -6.73
CA SER A 74 -15.46 6.70 -6.66
C SER A 74 -16.03 6.70 -5.23
N ASN A 75 -15.16 6.46 -4.23
CA ASN A 75 -15.52 6.42 -2.80
C ASN A 75 -16.66 5.45 -2.44
N VAL A 76 -16.73 4.34 -3.14
CA VAL A 76 -17.72 3.29 -2.86
C VAL A 76 -17.44 2.70 -1.46
N ASN A 77 -18.49 2.58 -0.62
CA ASN A 77 -18.37 2.06 0.76
C ASN A 77 -17.35 2.84 1.62
N ASP A 78 -17.22 4.15 1.40
CA ASP A 78 -16.32 5.03 2.14
C ASP A 78 -14.84 4.66 2.02
N ILE A 79 -14.46 3.97 0.96
CA ILE A 79 -13.09 3.49 0.76
C ILE A 79 -12.08 4.64 0.65
N GLU A 80 -12.44 5.74 -0.02
CA GLU A 80 -11.59 6.92 -0.12
C GLU A 80 -11.45 7.61 1.23
N THR A 81 -12.52 7.65 2.02
CA THR A 81 -12.48 8.18 3.38
C THR A 81 -11.51 7.40 4.26
N GLU A 82 -11.50 6.08 4.17
CA GLU A 82 -10.55 5.25 4.90
C GLU A 82 -9.10 5.45 4.40
N HIS A 83 -8.92 5.58 3.10
CA HIS A 83 -7.61 5.85 2.50
C HIS A 83 -7.04 7.17 3.02
N VAL A 84 -7.83 8.24 3.00
CA VAL A 84 -7.43 9.54 3.55
C VAL A 84 -7.19 9.43 5.04
N GLY A 85 -8.03 8.66 5.76
CA GLY A 85 -7.95 8.48 7.20
C GLY A 85 -6.58 7.96 7.66
N PHE A 86 -6.09 6.88 7.08
CA PHE A 86 -4.77 6.34 7.47
C PHE A 86 -3.62 7.07 6.77
N ASN A 87 -3.84 7.59 5.56
CA ASN A 87 -2.79 8.23 4.78
C ASN A 87 -2.25 9.50 5.44
N GLN A 88 -3.04 10.20 6.22
CA GLN A 88 -2.59 11.36 6.98
C GLN A 88 -1.57 11.01 8.07
N TRP A 89 -1.47 9.73 8.47
CA TRP A 89 -0.49 9.26 9.44
C TRP A 89 0.86 8.91 8.80
N VAL A 90 0.94 8.92 7.47
CA VAL A 90 2.13 8.62 6.72
C VAL A 90 2.96 9.88 6.54
N ASP A 91 4.29 9.75 6.70
CA ASP A 91 5.22 10.80 6.32
C ASP A 91 5.30 10.84 4.79
N GLY A 92 4.64 11.83 4.20
CA GLY A 92 4.51 11.96 2.74
C GLY A 92 5.83 12.09 2.01
N GLU A 93 6.89 12.56 2.69
CA GLU A 93 8.22 12.67 2.08
C GLU A 93 8.89 11.32 1.89
N THR A 94 8.44 10.28 2.61
CA THR A 94 9.03 8.94 2.55
C THR A 94 8.30 8.01 1.60
N ILE A 95 7.13 8.40 1.06
CA ILE A 95 6.32 7.54 0.20
C ILE A 95 7.06 7.29 -1.12
N GLN A 96 7.21 6.01 -1.46
CA GLN A 96 7.77 5.56 -2.73
C GLN A 96 6.84 4.53 -3.34
N HIS A 97 6.58 4.64 -4.64
CA HIS A 97 5.68 3.77 -5.38
C HIS A 97 6.43 3.09 -6.50
N PHE A 98 6.26 1.79 -6.64
CA PHE A 98 6.88 1.01 -7.70
C PHE A 98 5.89 0.00 -8.26
N LEU A 99 6.00 -0.25 -9.57
CA LEU A 99 5.26 -1.32 -10.21
C LEU A 99 6.24 -2.37 -10.70
N TYR A 100 6.09 -3.58 -10.22
CA TYR A 100 6.88 -4.73 -10.63
C TYR A 100 6.01 -5.72 -11.40
N ARG A 101 6.64 -6.49 -12.25
CA ARG A 101 5.99 -7.58 -12.96
C ARG A 101 6.90 -8.81 -12.85
N ASP A 102 6.28 -9.98 -12.72
CA ASP A 102 7.03 -11.22 -12.70
C ASP A 102 7.90 -11.35 -13.95
N TYR A 103 9.11 -11.86 -13.77
CA TYR A 103 10.06 -12.08 -14.86
C TYR A 103 10.19 -13.56 -15.14
N PRO A 104 10.21 -13.97 -16.41
CA PRO A 104 9.94 -13.17 -17.61
C PRO A 104 8.45 -12.89 -17.79
N ASP A 105 8.16 -11.69 -18.32
CA ASP A 105 6.76 -11.27 -18.54
C ASP A 105 6.26 -11.57 -19.99
#